data_c620ece47e44267e267cd8f07e7e97f3
#
_entry.id   c620ece47e44267e267cd8f07e7e97f3
#
_cell.length_a   1.000
_cell.length_b   1.000
_cell.length_c   1.000
_cell.angle_alpha   90.00
_cell.angle_beta   90.00
_cell.angle_gamma   90.00
#
_symmetry.space_group_name_H-M   'P 1'
#
loop_
_entity.id
_entity.type
_entity.pdbx_description
1 polymer ?
#
loop_
_entity_poly.entity_id
_entity_poly.type
_entity_poly.pdbx_seq_one_letter_code
_entity_poly.pdbx_strand_id
1 'polypeptide(L)'
;MLCRRLQIGGTSMVFAGVLEGTFYCPYPDGMELSFSKMHGLGNDFVVIDAINQNVKLSTPQIRHIADRRHGVGCDQLLLVEAPEQPDAEFRYRIFNANGREVEQCGNGARCFARFVRQKGLTNASRIPVQTRAGRIELIIQDDERISVDMGAPHLEPEDIPFQAMVRAQRYALSVKGETVEIGAVSMGNPHAVLEVPNVESAPVEKLGSQIEAHPRFANHVNVGFMEIVDRSRIRLRVFERGVGETLACGSGACAAVVIGRIQGTLDETVTVGLRGGDLVVSWAGEHQPVLMTGPATFVFEGKIDL
;
A
#
# COMPACT_ATOMS: atom_id res chain seq x y z
N MET A 1 27.68 16.30 4.83
CA MET A 1 28.56 17.47 4.91
C MET A 1 27.68 18.68 5.20
N LEU A 2 27.78 19.30 6.39
CA LEU A 2 26.85 20.34 6.86
C LEU A 2 27.09 21.66 6.14
N CYS A 3 26.10 22.24 5.50
CA CYS A 3 26.06 23.66 5.20
C CYS A 3 25.90 24.43 6.53
N ARG A 4 26.93 25.16 6.99
CA ARG A 4 26.81 26.03 8.15
C ARG A 4 26.43 27.43 7.70
N ARG A 5 25.36 27.96 8.26
CA ARG A 5 24.94 29.35 8.16
C ARG A 5 25.72 30.13 9.25
N LEU A 6 26.49 31.12 8.87
CA LEU A 6 27.08 32.10 9.82
C LEU A 6 26.31 33.42 9.68
N GLN A 7 25.80 33.92 10.80
CA GLN A 7 25.24 35.27 10.89
C GLN A 7 26.26 36.23 11.47
N ILE A 8 26.62 37.25 10.71
CA ILE A 8 27.46 38.37 11.19
C ILE A 8 26.74 39.65 10.80
N GLY A 9 26.33 40.47 11.81
CA GLY A 9 25.91 41.86 11.63
C GLY A 9 24.63 42.09 10.78
N GLY A 10 23.55 41.34 11.01
CA GLY A 10 22.22 41.66 10.45
C GLY A 10 22.02 41.37 8.96
N THR A 11 23.01 40.85 8.25
CA THR A 11 22.91 40.46 6.84
C THR A 11 23.31 39.00 6.67
N SER A 12 22.43 38.22 6.02
CA SER A 12 22.76 36.83 5.69
C SER A 12 23.67 36.78 4.46
N MET A 13 24.92 36.40 4.65
CA MET A 13 25.81 36.04 3.53
C MET A 13 26.00 34.53 3.50
N VAL A 14 25.77 33.93 2.34
CA VAL A 14 26.09 32.52 2.05
C VAL A 14 27.51 32.53 1.47
N PHE A 15 28.50 32.02 2.23
CA PHE A 15 29.82 31.79 1.70
C PHE A 15 29.90 30.41 1.05
N ALA A 16 30.04 30.38 -0.27
CA ALA A 16 30.52 29.20 -0.98
C ALA A 16 32.07 29.20 -0.90
N GLY A 17 32.63 28.23 -0.18
CA GLY A 17 34.06 27.98 -0.20
C GLY A 17 34.48 27.51 -1.59
N VAL A 18 35.31 28.28 -2.27
CA VAL A 18 35.85 27.96 -3.59
C VAL A 18 36.87 26.83 -3.45
N LEU A 19 36.48 25.62 -3.73
CA LEU A 19 37.31 24.59 -4.36
C LEU A 19 36.60 24.26 -5.66
N GLU A 20 37.33 24.27 -6.77
CA GLU A 20 36.80 24.01 -8.14
C GLU A 20 36.00 22.73 -8.22
N GLY A 21 34.70 22.86 -8.10
CA GLY A 21 33.69 21.86 -8.20
C GLY A 21 32.38 22.52 -7.79
N THR A 22 31.57 22.89 -8.77
CA THR A 22 30.25 23.47 -8.55
C THR A 22 29.41 22.50 -7.69
N PHE A 23 29.30 22.78 -6.40
CA PHE A 23 28.34 22.13 -5.52
C PHE A 23 26.94 22.61 -5.94
N TYR A 24 26.25 21.77 -6.71
CA TYR A 24 24.86 21.98 -7.02
C TYR A 24 24.04 21.67 -5.75
N CYS A 25 23.58 22.73 -5.07
CA CYS A 25 22.49 22.58 -4.10
C CYS A 25 21.20 22.54 -4.93
N PRO A 26 20.53 21.39 -5.05
CA PRO A 26 19.33 21.29 -5.90
C PRO A 26 18.13 22.10 -5.38
N TYR A 27 18.23 22.65 -4.16
CA TYR A 27 17.15 23.37 -3.49
C TYR A 27 17.67 24.66 -2.82
N PRO A 28 17.75 25.80 -3.56
CA PRO A 28 18.32 27.06 -3.04
C PRO A 28 17.52 27.70 -1.90
N ASP A 29 16.26 27.30 -1.68
CA ASP A 29 15.38 27.90 -0.66
C ASP A 29 15.18 27.02 0.58
N GLY A 30 15.93 25.94 0.74
CA GLY A 30 16.06 25.09 1.92
C GLY A 30 14.78 24.87 2.72
N MET A 31 13.88 23.98 2.29
CA MET A 31 12.69 23.62 3.05
C MET A 31 13.03 22.44 3.98
N GLU A 32 13.07 22.67 5.30
CA GLU A 32 13.15 21.58 6.28
C GLU A 32 11.76 20.98 6.50
N LEU A 33 11.61 19.67 6.29
CA LEU A 33 10.37 18.91 6.55
C LEU A 33 10.56 17.88 7.65
N SER A 34 9.66 17.88 8.62
CA SER A 34 9.53 16.82 9.61
C SER A 34 8.70 15.68 9.04
N PHE A 35 9.13 14.45 9.28
CA PHE A 35 8.45 13.25 8.83
C PHE A 35 8.46 12.16 9.89
N SER A 36 7.56 11.18 9.74
CA SER A 36 7.57 9.92 10.48
C SER A 36 7.84 8.76 9.52
N LYS A 37 8.75 7.86 9.91
CA LYS A 37 8.98 6.59 9.21
C LYS A 37 8.09 5.53 9.82
N MET A 38 7.31 4.86 8.98
CA MET A 38 6.34 3.84 9.40
C MET A 38 6.36 2.64 8.45
N HIS A 39 5.79 1.51 8.86
CA HIS A 39 5.51 0.40 7.96
C HIS A 39 4.23 -0.36 8.35
N GLY A 40 3.58 -0.96 7.34
CA GLY A 40 2.54 -1.96 7.49
C GLY A 40 3.03 -3.30 6.93
N LEU A 41 3.45 -4.21 7.81
CA LEU A 41 3.96 -5.54 7.43
C LEU A 41 5.15 -5.50 6.45
N GLY A 42 6.08 -4.56 6.67
CA GLY A 42 7.30 -4.42 5.85
C GLY A 42 7.16 -3.50 4.64
N ASN A 43 5.96 -3.18 4.17
CA ASN A 43 5.75 -2.10 3.23
C ASN A 43 5.93 -0.76 3.96
N ASP A 44 6.93 0.02 3.60
CA ASP A 44 7.41 1.15 4.38
C ASP A 44 7.05 2.51 3.79
N PHE A 45 6.79 3.46 4.68
CA PHE A 45 6.26 4.78 4.35
C PHE A 45 7.06 5.90 5.01
N VAL A 46 7.19 7.01 4.29
CA VAL A 46 7.46 8.32 4.88
C VAL A 46 6.12 9.05 4.98
N VAL A 47 5.70 9.40 6.20
CA VAL A 47 4.42 10.08 6.48
C VAL A 47 4.71 11.51 6.91
N ILE A 48 4.08 12.48 6.24
CA ILE A 48 4.29 13.91 6.48
C ILE A 48 2.96 14.56 6.87
N ASP A 49 2.97 15.29 7.98
CA ASP A 49 1.89 16.16 8.42
C ASP A 49 1.89 17.43 7.56
N ALA A 50 0.97 17.51 6.61
CA ALA A 50 0.76 18.69 5.78
C ALA A 50 -0.39 19.58 6.29
N ILE A 51 -0.92 19.31 7.50
CA ILE A 51 -1.85 20.19 8.21
C ILE A 51 -1.08 21.26 8.96
N ASN A 52 -0.03 20.84 9.70
CA ASN A 52 0.77 21.71 10.56
C ASN A 52 2.06 22.18 9.89
N GLN A 53 2.40 21.66 8.71
CA GLN A 53 3.54 22.09 7.90
C GLN A 53 3.06 22.58 6.54
N ASN A 54 3.70 23.62 6.00
CA ASN A 54 3.43 24.08 4.63
C ASN A 54 4.15 23.18 3.63
N VAL A 55 3.48 22.13 3.15
CA VAL A 55 4.07 21.09 2.29
C VAL A 55 3.57 21.22 0.86
N LYS A 56 4.51 21.49 -0.06
CA LYS A 56 4.26 21.43 -1.50
C LYS A 56 5.43 20.71 -2.14
N LEU A 57 5.25 19.43 -2.43
CA LEU A 57 6.30 18.59 -2.99
C LEU A 57 6.17 18.45 -4.50
N SER A 58 7.25 18.73 -5.19
CA SER A 58 7.41 18.39 -6.60
C SER A 58 7.75 16.89 -6.77
N THR A 59 7.50 16.35 -7.96
CA THR A 59 7.87 14.96 -8.28
C THR A 59 9.36 14.65 -8.02
N PRO A 60 10.35 15.52 -8.36
CA PRO A 60 11.74 15.30 -8.01
C PRO A 60 11.99 15.21 -6.49
N GLN A 61 11.34 16.06 -5.68
CA GLN A 61 11.48 16.02 -4.22
C GLN A 61 10.89 14.73 -3.63
N ILE A 62 9.74 14.26 -4.12
CA ILE A 62 9.16 12.97 -3.70
C ILE A 62 10.13 11.83 -4.02
N ARG A 63 10.71 11.80 -5.22
CA ARG A 63 11.73 10.81 -5.61
C ARG A 63 12.96 10.87 -4.72
N HIS A 64 13.41 12.07 -4.37
CA HIS A 64 14.55 12.25 -3.48
C HIS A 64 14.26 11.72 -2.08
N ILE A 65 13.12 12.06 -1.48
CA ILE A 65 12.71 11.53 -0.17
C ILE A 65 12.65 10.00 -0.19
N ALA A 66 12.10 9.42 -1.28
CA ALA A 66 11.93 7.98 -1.42
C ALA A 66 13.22 7.21 -1.73
N ASP A 67 14.29 7.90 -2.17
CA ASP A 67 15.58 7.26 -2.49
C ASP A 67 16.21 6.68 -1.22
N ARG A 68 16.50 5.36 -1.24
CA ARG A 68 17.04 4.63 -0.08
C ARG A 68 18.52 4.91 0.18
N ARG A 69 19.22 5.60 -0.73
CA ARG A 69 20.66 5.91 -0.61
C ARG A 69 20.94 7.39 -0.36
N HIS A 70 20.12 8.26 -0.96
CA HIS A 70 20.35 9.70 -0.94
C HIS A 70 19.28 10.48 -0.16
N GLY A 71 18.12 9.83 0.14
CA GLY A 71 17.01 10.39 0.90
C GLY A 71 16.73 9.62 2.18
N VAL A 72 15.46 9.61 2.59
CA VAL A 72 14.98 8.82 3.74
C VAL A 72 14.81 7.35 3.34
N GLY A 73 14.39 7.10 2.10
CA GLY A 73 14.06 5.80 1.59
C GLY A 73 12.67 5.31 2.03
N CYS A 74 11.81 4.99 1.07
CA CYS A 74 10.51 4.36 1.33
C CYS A 74 9.94 3.75 0.05
N ASP A 75 8.99 2.83 0.20
CA ASP A 75 8.19 2.34 -0.91
C ASP A 75 7.21 3.41 -1.39
N GLN A 76 6.61 4.14 -0.42
CA GLN A 76 5.62 5.17 -0.71
C GLN A 76 5.70 6.33 0.30
N LEU A 77 5.30 7.52 -0.16
CA LEU A 77 5.18 8.72 0.66
C LEU A 77 3.71 9.04 0.89
N LEU A 78 3.32 9.35 2.13
CA LEU A 78 1.98 9.74 2.53
C LEU A 78 1.95 11.21 2.96
N LEU A 79 0.98 11.96 2.46
CA LEU A 79 0.63 13.29 2.96
C LEU A 79 -0.69 13.23 3.73
N VAL A 80 -0.67 13.78 4.95
CA VAL A 80 -1.86 13.99 5.78
C VAL A 80 -2.27 15.44 5.61
N GLU A 81 -3.38 15.68 4.91
CA GLU A 81 -3.86 17.01 4.57
C GLU A 81 -5.24 17.29 5.20
N ALA A 82 -5.61 18.57 5.29
CA ALA A 82 -6.98 18.96 5.62
C ALA A 82 -7.93 18.48 4.51
N PRO A 83 -9.16 18.03 4.85
CA PRO A 83 -10.10 17.53 3.86
C PRO A 83 -10.62 18.66 2.97
N GLU A 84 -10.94 18.34 1.73
CA GLU A 84 -11.66 19.24 0.81
C GLU A 84 -13.19 19.00 0.88
N GLN A 85 -13.61 17.85 1.42
CA GLN A 85 -15.00 17.44 1.56
C GLN A 85 -15.45 17.50 3.02
N PRO A 86 -16.66 18.01 3.31
CA PRO A 86 -17.11 18.25 4.68
C PRO A 86 -17.43 16.98 5.47
N ASP A 87 -17.56 15.83 4.81
CA ASP A 87 -17.86 14.52 5.39
C ASP A 87 -16.61 13.67 5.67
N ALA A 88 -15.42 14.23 5.45
CA ALA A 88 -14.13 13.63 5.79
C ALA A 88 -13.44 14.44 6.89
N GLU A 89 -12.68 13.77 7.75
CA GLU A 89 -11.87 14.41 8.78
C GLU A 89 -10.48 14.79 8.26
N PHE A 90 -9.97 13.99 7.32
CA PHE A 90 -8.68 14.18 6.69
C PHE A 90 -8.74 13.88 5.19
N ARG A 91 -7.72 14.38 4.48
CA ARG A 91 -7.38 13.95 3.14
C ARG A 91 -6.07 13.17 3.17
N TYR A 92 -6.10 11.98 2.55
CA TYR A 92 -4.99 11.07 2.41
C TYR A 92 -4.49 11.11 0.97
N ARG A 93 -3.23 11.48 0.79
CA ARG A 93 -2.57 11.38 -0.52
C ARG A 93 -1.37 10.46 -0.41
N ILE A 94 -1.17 9.63 -1.42
CA ILE A 94 -0.11 8.64 -1.45
C ILE A 94 0.62 8.67 -2.79
N PHE A 95 1.93 8.60 -2.72
CA PHE A 95 2.83 8.65 -3.87
C PHE A 95 3.78 7.47 -3.85
N ASN A 96 3.92 6.79 -4.99
CA ASN A 96 4.98 5.80 -5.16
C ASN A 96 6.36 6.47 -5.18
N ALA A 97 7.43 5.67 -4.97
CA ALA A 97 8.81 6.16 -4.99
C ALA A 97 9.21 6.84 -6.32
N ASN A 98 8.51 6.58 -7.43
CA ASN A 98 8.71 7.27 -8.69
C ASN A 98 8.02 8.66 -8.77
N GLY A 99 7.36 9.10 -7.70
CA GLY A 99 6.68 10.39 -7.60
C GLY A 99 5.29 10.43 -8.21
N ARG A 100 4.73 9.30 -8.68
CA ARG A 100 3.35 9.23 -9.19
C ARG A 100 2.38 9.07 -8.03
N GLU A 101 1.34 9.90 -7.99
CA GLU A 101 0.23 9.74 -7.06
C GLU A 101 -0.62 8.52 -7.45
N VAL A 102 -0.98 7.71 -6.45
CA VAL A 102 -1.85 6.54 -6.61
C VAL A 102 -3.14 6.71 -5.81
N GLU A 103 -4.12 5.84 -6.06
CA GLU A 103 -5.47 6.02 -5.51
C GLU A 103 -5.54 5.71 -4.03
N GLN A 104 -5.04 4.54 -3.64
CA GLN A 104 -4.97 4.11 -2.22
C GLN A 104 -4.02 2.92 -2.05
N CYS A 105 -3.64 2.69 -0.79
CA CYS A 105 -2.88 1.51 -0.36
C CYS A 105 -3.38 1.12 1.04
N GLY A 106 -3.90 -0.10 1.20
CA GLY A 106 -4.43 -0.57 2.49
C GLY A 106 -3.37 -0.59 3.60
N ASN A 107 -2.10 -0.90 3.30
CA ASN A 107 -0.99 -0.81 4.26
C ASN A 107 -0.76 0.66 4.67
N GLY A 108 -0.75 1.57 3.70
CA GLY A 108 -0.61 3.00 3.93
C GLY A 108 -1.78 3.59 4.72
N ALA A 109 -3.00 3.14 4.46
CA ALA A 109 -4.19 3.58 5.20
C ALA A 109 -4.10 3.23 6.70
N ARG A 110 -3.55 2.04 7.04
CA ARG A 110 -3.29 1.69 8.44
C ARG A 110 -2.21 2.59 9.07
N CYS A 111 -1.12 2.84 8.37
CA CYS A 111 -0.08 3.77 8.84
C CYS A 111 -0.65 5.19 9.02
N PHE A 112 -1.50 5.64 8.11
CA PHE A 112 -2.18 6.92 8.20
C PHE A 112 -3.03 7.04 9.47
N ALA A 113 -3.91 6.05 9.76
CA ALA A 113 -4.75 6.06 10.96
C ALA A 113 -3.91 6.08 12.26
N ARG A 114 -2.86 5.25 12.31
CA ARG A 114 -1.93 5.22 13.44
C ARG A 114 -1.22 6.56 13.62
N PHE A 115 -0.79 7.18 12.53
CA PHE A 115 -0.11 8.47 12.53
C PHE A 115 -0.99 9.59 13.09
N VAL A 116 -2.20 9.78 12.56
CA VAL A 116 -3.09 10.88 12.99
C VAL A 116 -3.49 10.74 14.46
N ARG A 117 -3.67 9.49 14.94
CA ARG A 117 -3.92 9.20 16.35
C ARG A 117 -2.71 9.53 17.23
N GLN A 118 -1.53 9.06 16.85
CA GLN A 118 -0.29 9.25 17.62
C GLN A 118 0.16 10.70 17.68
N LYS A 119 -0.08 11.46 16.60
CA LYS A 119 0.19 12.91 16.55
C LYS A 119 -0.87 13.76 17.26
N GLY A 120 -1.92 13.14 17.80
CA GLY A 120 -3.00 13.87 18.47
C GLY A 120 -3.85 14.73 17.53
N LEU A 121 -3.82 14.43 16.23
CA LEU A 121 -4.64 15.14 15.23
C LEU A 121 -6.12 14.75 15.36
N THR A 122 -6.41 13.56 15.89
CA THR A 122 -7.75 13.08 16.22
C THR A 122 -7.75 12.15 17.42
N ASN A 123 -8.89 12.11 18.16
CA ASN A 123 -9.18 11.12 19.19
C ASN A 123 -10.27 10.12 18.74
N ALA A 124 -10.82 10.28 17.54
CA ALA A 124 -11.86 9.41 17.03
C ALA A 124 -11.34 7.99 16.75
N SER A 125 -12.10 6.95 17.13
CA SER A 125 -11.80 5.57 16.76
C SER A 125 -12.26 5.22 15.32
N ARG A 126 -13.19 6.01 14.76
CA ARG A 126 -13.63 5.94 13.37
C ARG A 126 -13.22 7.22 12.66
N ILE A 127 -12.40 7.10 11.65
CA ILE A 127 -11.78 8.22 10.96
C ILE A 127 -12.20 8.19 9.49
N PRO A 128 -13.14 9.06 9.07
CA PRO A 128 -13.51 9.19 7.67
C PRO A 128 -12.41 9.95 6.92
N VAL A 129 -11.92 9.38 5.84
CA VAL A 129 -10.78 9.92 5.10
C VAL A 129 -11.11 10.02 3.62
N GLN A 130 -10.88 11.21 3.06
CA GLN A 130 -10.93 11.45 1.62
C GLN A 130 -9.66 10.91 0.96
N THR A 131 -9.84 10.06 -0.05
CA THR A 131 -8.74 9.58 -0.92
C THR A 131 -9.02 9.98 -2.37
N ARG A 132 -8.06 9.72 -3.26
CA ARG A 132 -8.27 9.91 -4.70
C ARG A 132 -9.35 8.96 -5.28
N ALA A 133 -9.51 7.77 -4.68
CA ALA A 133 -10.52 6.79 -5.09
C ALA A 133 -11.92 7.04 -4.49
N GLY A 134 -12.05 8.03 -3.61
CA GLY A 134 -13.28 8.32 -2.88
C GLY A 134 -13.05 8.31 -1.37
N ARG A 135 -14.14 8.25 -0.62
CA ARG A 135 -14.10 8.21 0.85
C ARG A 135 -13.89 6.78 1.34
N ILE A 136 -13.01 6.63 2.33
CA ILE A 136 -12.82 5.38 3.08
C ILE A 136 -13.01 5.65 4.56
N GLU A 137 -13.31 4.61 5.34
CA GLU A 137 -13.36 4.67 6.80
C GLU A 137 -12.25 3.82 7.39
N LEU A 138 -11.48 4.40 8.29
CA LEU A 138 -10.43 3.73 9.06
C LEU A 138 -10.91 3.55 10.49
N ILE A 139 -10.80 2.34 11.05
CA ILE A 139 -11.28 2.04 12.39
C ILE A 139 -10.12 1.54 13.24
N ILE A 140 -9.79 2.29 14.29
CA ILE A 140 -8.81 1.86 15.28
C ILE A 140 -9.53 0.96 16.29
N GLN A 141 -9.07 -0.29 16.38
CA GLN A 141 -9.60 -1.30 17.28
C GLN A 141 -9.07 -1.11 18.71
N ASP A 142 -9.70 -1.75 19.68
CA ASP A 142 -9.28 -1.69 21.10
C ASP A 142 -7.86 -2.26 21.32
N ASP A 143 -7.41 -3.17 20.46
CA ASP A 143 -6.07 -3.75 20.47
C ASP A 143 -5.06 -2.98 19.59
N GLU A 144 -5.39 -1.75 19.23
CA GLU A 144 -4.57 -0.84 18.44
C GLU A 144 -4.34 -1.29 16.98
N ARG A 145 -4.90 -2.40 16.52
CA ARG A 145 -4.94 -2.75 15.09
C ARG A 145 -5.91 -1.82 14.37
N ILE A 146 -5.67 -1.66 13.07
CA ILE A 146 -6.49 -0.78 12.25
C ILE A 146 -7.25 -1.62 11.23
N SER A 147 -8.57 -1.45 11.19
CA SER A 147 -9.44 -1.99 10.15
C SER A 147 -9.65 -0.95 9.06
N VAL A 148 -9.53 -1.40 7.83
CA VAL A 148 -9.74 -0.62 6.61
C VAL A 148 -10.88 -1.25 5.84
N ASP A 149 -11.87 -0.46 5.46
CA ASP A 149 -12.86 -0.84 4.48
C ASP A 149 -12.22 -0.82 3.08
N MET A 150 -12.08 -2.00 2.48
CA MET A 150 -11.45 -2.20 1.18
C MET A 150 -12.44 -2.13 0.00
N GLY A 151 -13.71 -1.84 0.29
CA GLY A 151 -14.79 -1.85 -0.67
C GLY A 151 -15.33 -3.26 -0.98
N ALA A 152 -16.43 -3.31 -1.73
CA ALA A 152 -16.98 -4.58 -2.20
C ALA A 152 -16.11 -5.16 -3.33
N PRO A 153 -15.88 -6.49 -3.36
CA PRO A 153 -15.14 -7.12 -4.44
C PRO A 153 -15.99 -7.14 -5.72
N HIS A 154 -15.34 -6.97 -6.87
CA HIS A 154 -15.97 -7.15 -8.17
C HIS A 154 -15.65 -8.54 -8.71
N LEU A 155 -16.67 -9.29 -9.07
CA LEU A 155 -16.59 -10.72 -9.43
C LEU A 155 -16.91 -11.00 -10.90
N GLU A 156 -17.54 -10.05 -11.58
CA GLU A 156 -17.85 -10.18 -12.99
C GLU A 156 -16.57 -10.02 -13.83
N PRO A 157 -16.32 -10.88 -14.83
CA PRO A 157 -15.09 -10.85 -15.64
C PRO A 157 -14.78 -9.48 -16.25
N GLU A 158 -15.81 -8.74 -16.67
CA GLU A 158 -15.68 -7.40 -17.25
C GLU A 158 -15.16 -6.36 -16.24
N ASP A 159 -15.53 -6.49 -14.96
CA ASP A 159 -15.08 -5.61 -13.86
C ASP A 159 -13.68 -5.99 -13.36
N ILE A 160 -13.18 -7.20 -13.70
CA ILE A 160 -11.83 -7.68 -13.37
C ILE A 160 -10.82 -7.36 -14.48
N PRO A 161 -11.17 -6.75 -15.60
CA PRO A 161 -10.63 -6.82 -16.97
C PRO A 161 -10.05 -8.18 -17.35
N PHE A 162 -10.88 -9.24 -17.18
CA PHE A 162 -10.52 -10.63 -17.41
C PHE A 162 -11.37 -11.27 -18.51
N GLN A 163 -10.74 -11.90 -19.49
CA GLN A 163 -11.44 -12.55 -20.61
C GLN A 163 -12.05 -13.90 -20.17
N ALA A 164 -13.34 -13.91 -19.88
CA ALA A 164 -14.14 -15.10 -19.66
C ALA A 164 -15.57 -14.87 -20.19
N MET A 165 -16.24 -15.93 -20.64
CA MET A 165 -17.60 -15.83 -21.18
C MET A 165 -18.64 -15.62 -20.06
N VAL A 166 -18.40 -16.22 -18.90
CA VAL A 166 -19.30 -16.17 -17.73
C VAL A 166 -18.48 -16.17 -16.46
N ARG A 167 -19.07 -15.65 -15.40
CA ARG A 167 -18.54 -15.75 -14.05
C ARG A 167 -18.46 -17.22 -13.61
N ALA A 168 -17.35 -17.62 -13.00
CA ALA A 168 -17.13 -18.94 -12.44
C ALA A 168 -16.31 -18.85 -11.14
N GLN A 169 -16.44 -19.88 -10.30
CA GLN A 169 -15.64 -19.98 -9.07
C GLN A 169 -14.17 -20.28 -9.36
N ARG A 170 -13.89 -20.98 -10.47
CA ARG A 170 -12.56 -21.36 -10.93
C ARG A 170 -12.46 -21.19 -12.45
N TYR A 171 -11.32 -20.78 -12.91
CA TYR A 171 -10.99 -20.62 -14.33
C TYR A 171 -9.71 -21.37 -14.66
N ALA A 172 -9.73 -22.15 -15.73
CA ALA A 172 -8.54 -22.79 -16.25
C ALA A 172 -7.71 -21.79 -17.09
N LEU A 173 -6.45 -21.61 -16.77
CA LEU A 173 -5.47 -20.85 -17.57
C LEU A 173 -4.46 -21.80 -18.19
N SER A 174 -4.18 -21.63 -19.49
CA SER A 174 -3.08 -22.33 -20.16
C SER A 174 -1.77 -21.52 -20.02
N VAL A 175 -0.88 -21.97 -19.17
CA VAL A 175 0.41 -21.31 -18.91
C VAL A 175 1.53 -22.21 -19.40
N LYS A 176 2.17 -21.84 -20.51
CA LYS A 176 3.25 -22.63 -21.16
C LYS A 176 2.92 -24.11 -21.44
N GLY A 177 1.67 -24.39 -21.76
CA GLY A 177 1.20 -25.74 -22.08
C GLY A 177 0.69 -26.54 -20.89
N GLU A 178 0.81 -26.03 -19.68
CA GLU A 178 0.23 -26.58 -18.46
C GLU A 178 -1.08 -25.83 -18.13
N THR A 179 -2.06 -26.55 -17.56
CA THR A 179 -3.31 -25.94 -17.08
C THR A 179 -3.19 -25.62 -15.61
N VAL A 180 -3.44 -24.35 -15.27
CA VAL A 180 -3.47 -23.84 -13.89
C VAL A 180 -4.89 -23.38 -13.58
N GLU A 181 -5.46 -23.79 -12.45
CA GLU A 181 -6.74 -23.29 -11.97
C GLU A 181 -6.56 -22.06 -11.10
N ILE A 182 -7.34 -21.01 -11.36
CA ILE A 182 -7.35 -19.78 -10.58
C ILE A 182 -8.79 -19.36 -10.21
N GLY A 183 -8.93 -18.63 -9.10
CA GLY A 183 -10.05 -17.71 -8.89
C GLY A 183 -9.65 -16.31 -9.38
N ALA A 184 -10.58 -15.55 -9.92
CA ALA A 184 -10.34 -14.17 -10.35
C ALA A 184 -11.29 -13.21 -9.64
N VAL A 185 -10.77 -12.07 -9.18
CA VAL A 185 -11.52 -11.01 -8.48
C VAL A 185 -10.82 -9.67 -8.64
N SER A 186 -11.58 -8.57 -8.60
CA SER A 186 -11.02 -7.22 -8.48
C SER A 186 -11.32 -6.66 -7.08
N MET A 187 -10.28 -6.14 -6.43
CA MET A 187 -10.34 -5.35 -5.19
C MET A 187 -10.05 -3.87 -5.48
N GLY A 188 -10.56 -3.33 -6.62
CA GLY A 188 -10.12 -2.09 -7.24
C GLY A 188 -8.91 -2.28 -8.16
N ASN A 189 -8.26 -3.43 -8.07
CA ASN A 189 -7.21 -3.92 -8.97
C ASN A 189 -7.37 -5.44 -9.17
N PRO A 190 -6.99 -6.00 -10.33
CA PRO A 190 -7.21 -7.41 -10.66
C PRO A 190 -6.30 -8.35 -9.86
N HIS A 191 -6.89 -9.46 -9.41
CA HIS A 191 -6.20 -10.55 -8.71
C HIS A 191 -6.56 -11.91 -9.31
N ALA A 192 -5.56 -12.76 -9.51
CA ALA A 192 -5.67 -14.17 -9.76
C ALA A 192 -5.16 -14.93 -8.53
N VAL A 193 -5.98 -15.80 -7.95
CA VAL A 193 -5.62 -16.57 -6.76
C VAL A 193 -5.61 -18.06 -7.11
N LEU A 194 -4.49 -18.73 -6.84
CA LEU A 194 -4.36 -20.19 -6.99
C LEU A 194 -4.12 -20.84 -5.64
N GLU A 195 -4.76 -21.97 -5.43
CA GLU A 195 -4.53 -22.83 -4.28
C GLU A 195 -3.25 -23.66 -4.52
N VAL A 196 -2.38 -23.71 -3.53
CA VAL A 196 -1.13 -24.48 -3.56
C VAL A 196 -1.02 -25.36 -2.31
N PRO A 197 -0.45 -26.57 -2.42
CA PRO A 197 -0.32 -27.48 -1.26
C PRO A 197 0.67 -26.96 -0.22
N ASN A 198 1.65 -26.15 -0.61
CA ASN A 198 2.63 -25.54 0.28
C ASN A 198 3.16 -24.25 -0.34
N VAL A 199 2.93 -23.14 0.35
CA VAL A 199 3.27 -21.79 -0.12
C VAL A 199 4.79 -21.56 -0.17
N GLU A 200 5.57 -22.20 0.70
CA GLU A 200 7.03 -22.02 0.75
C GLU A 200 7.72 -22.61 -0.48
N SER A 201 7.23 -23.74 -0.99
CA SER A 201 7.75 -24.39 -2.18
C SER A 201 7.10 -23.90 -3.49
N ALA A 202 6.09 -23.03 -3.41
CA ALA A 202 5.40 -22.52 -4.58
C ALA A 202 6.35 -21.71 -5.49
N PRO A 203 6.31 -21.91 -6.83
CA PRO A 203 7.21 -21.24 -7.77
C PRO A 203 6.73 -19.79 -8.08
N VAL A 204 6.64 -18.94 -7.02
CA VAL A 204 6.01 -17.63 -7.06
C VAL A 204 6.61 -16.73 -8.15
N GLU A 205 7.92 -16.59 -8.21
CA GLU A 205 8.58 -15.76 -9.21
C GLU A 205 8.35 -16.27 -10.65
N LYS A 206 8.50 -17.58 -10.86
CA LYS A 206 8.40 -18.17 -12.18
C LYS A 206 6.97 -18.20 -12.69
N LEU A 207 6.04 -18.75 -11.91
CA LEU A 207 4.65 -18.91 -12.32
C LEU A 207 3.89 -17.58 -12.17
N GLY A 208 4.21 -16.77 -11.14
CA GLY A 208 3.62 -15.47 -10.91
C GLY A 208 3.85 -14.53 -12.08
N SER A 209 5.09 -14.40 -12.57
CA SER A 209 5.39 -13.54 -13.73
C SER A 209 4.69 -13.99 -15.02
N GLN A 210 4.45 -15.29 -15.19
CA GLN A 210 3.75 -15.84 -16.36
C GLN A 210 2.24 -15.56 -16.30
N ILE A 211 1.63 -15.67 -15.12
CA ILE A 211 0.21 -15.39 -14.91
C ILE A 211 -0.04 -13.88 -14.91
N GLU A 212 0.86 -13.10 -14.29
CA GLU A 212 0.79 -11.62 -14.27
C GLU A 212 0.60 -11.04 -15.68
N ALA A 213 1.39 -11.53 -16.64
CA ALA A 213 1.35 -11.08 -18.04
C ALA A 213 0.43 -11.93 -18.94
N HIS A 214 -0.46 -12.78 -18.36
CA HIS A 214 -1.29 -13.67 -19.15
C HIS A 214 -2.30 -12.88 -20.01
N PRO A 215 -2.46 -13.18 -21.32
CA PRO A 215 -3.25 -12.36 -22.26
C PRO A 215 -4.74 -12.25 -21.92
N ARG A 216 -5.28 -13.14 -21.10
CA ARG A 216 -6.66 -13.02 -20.59
C ARG A 216 -6.86 -11.88 -19.61
N PHE A 217 -5.80 -11.29 -19.04
CA PHE A 217 -5.86 -10.11 -18.16
C PHE A 217 -5.36 -8.90 -18.96
N ALA A 218 -6.28 -8.05 -19.43
CA ALA A 218 -5.96 -6.92 -20.31
C ALA A 218 -5.00 -5.88 -19.67
N ASN A 219 -5.04 -5.76 -18.34
CA ASN A 219 -4.28 -4.78 -17.57
C ASN A 219 -3.24 -5.43 -16.65
N HIS A 220 -2.77 -6.65 -16.96
CA HIS A 220 -1.99 -7.49 -16.06
C HIS A 220 -2.74 -7.79 -14.74
N VAL A 221 -2.18 -8.65 -13.89
CA VAL A 221 -2.87 -9.14 -12.68
C VAL A 221 -1.89 -9.36 -11.53
N ASN A 222 -2.32 -9.12 -10.28
CA ASN A 222 -1.61 -9.59 -9.11
C ASN A 222 -1.90 -11.08 -8.90
N VAL A 223 -0.90 -11.88 -8.56
CA VAL A 223 -1.02 -13.34 -8.47
C VAL A 223 -0.80 -13.81 -7.04
N GLY A 224 -1.85 -14.33 -6.40
CA GLY A 224 -1.82 -14.87 -5.04
C GLY A 224 -1.65 -16.39 -5.05
N PHE A 225 -0.67 -16.89 -4.31
CA PHE A 225 -0.42 -18.30 -4.04
C PHE A 225 -0.92 -18.62 -2.63
N MET A 226 -2.07 -19.28 -2.52
CA MET A 226 -2.78 -19.51 -1.26
C MET A 226 -2.63 -20.96 -0.80
N GLU A 227 -2.06 -21.16 0.38
CA GLU A 227 -2.09 -22.44 1.12
C GLU A 227 -3.19 -22.36 2.18
N ILE A 228 -4.14 -23.27 2.14
CA ILE A 228 -5.19 -23.38 3.15
C ILE A 228 -4.67 -24.22 4.31
N VAL A 229 -4.49 -23.58 5.48
CA VAL A 229 -4.12 -24.27 6.73
C VAL A 229 -5.37 -24.88 7.37
N ASP A 230 -6.42 -24.08 7.49
CA ASP A 230 -7.77 -24.48 7.91
C ASP A 230 -8.79 -23.44 7.40
N ARG A 231 -10.09 -23.59 7.74
CA ARG A 231 -11.14 -22.69 7.28
C ARG A 231 -10.99 -21.25 7.75
N SER A 232 -10.23 -21.02 8.84
CA SER A 232 -10.04 -19.72 9.47
C SER A 232 -8.62 -19.17 9.27
N ARG A 233 -7.72 -19.92 8.61
CA ARG A 233 -6.32 -19.54 8.42
C ARG A 233 -5.76 -20.00 7.09
N ILE A 234 -5.12 -19.05 6.39
CA ILE A 234 -4.33 -19.31 5.18
C ILE A 234 -2.91 -18.76 5.31
N ARG A 235 -2.00 -19.27 4.50
CA ARG A 235 -0.72 -18.64 4.19
C ARG A 235 -0.75 -18.15 2.76
N LEU A 236 -0.17 -16.98 2.52
CA LEU A 236 -0.25 -16.33 1.21
C LEU A 236 1.09 -15.71 0.82
N ARG A 237 1.50 -15.95 -0.42
CA ARG A 237 2.55 -15.18 -1.09
C ARG A 237 1.96 -14.52 -2.32
N VAL A 238 2.38 -13.29 -2.61
CA VAL A 238 1.82 -12.52 -3.72
C VAL A 238 2.93 -12.01 -4.63
N PHE A 239 2.79 -12.28 -5.92
CA PHE A 239 3.54 -11.64 -6.99
C PHE A 239 2.72 -10.44 -7.47
N GLU A 240 3.16 -9.23 -7.13
CA GLU A 240 2.42 -8.01 -7.44
C GLU A 240 2.74 -7.51 -8.85
N ARG A 241 1.71 -7.01 -9.52
CA ARG A 241 1.74 -6.46 -10.88
C ARG A 241 2.79 -5.36 -11.03
N GLY A 242 3.76 -5.60 -11.90
CA GLY A 242 4.85 -4.65 -12.21
C GLY A 242 5.89 -4.46 -11.10
N VAL A 243 5.83 -5.26 -10.01
CA VAL A 243 6.74 -5.17 -8.87
C VAL A 243 7.49 -6.47 -8.63
N GLY A 244 6.83 -7.62 -8.72
CA GLY A 244 7.35 -8.92 -8.34
C GLY A 244 6.83 -9.39 -6.97
N GLU A 245 7.50 -10.36 -6.34
CA GLU A 245 7.09 -10.83 -5.03
C GLU A 245 7.36 -9.79 -3.94
N THR A 246 6.34 -9.52 -3.09
CA THR A 246 6.41 -8.56 -1.99
C THR A 246 6.20 -9.23 -0.64
N LEU A 247 6.54 -8.51 0.45
CA LEU A 247 6.36 -9.02 1.81
C LEU A 247 4.88 -9.03 2.24
N ALA A 248 4.07 -8.10 1.74
CA ALA A 248 2.67 -7.98 2.11
C ALA A 248 1.87 -7.21 1.06
N CYS A 249 0.86 -7.85 0.49
CA CYS A 249 -0.12 -7.25 -0.39
C CYS A 249 -1.51 -7.29 0.27
N GLY A 250 -2.03 -6.14 0.70
CA GLY A 250 -3.31 -6.04 1.40
C GLY A 250 -4.49 -6.44 0.51
N SER A 251 -4.58 -5.93 -0.72
CA SER A 251 -5.62 -6.32 -1.68
C SER A 251 -5.50 -7.79 -2.10
N GLY A 252 -4.27 -8.34 -2.17
CA GLY A 252 -4.04 -9.75 -2.40
C GLY A 252 -4.57 -10.64 -1.28
N ALA A 253 -4.41 -10.22 -0.01
CA ALA A 253 -4.99 -10.91 1.13
C ALA A 253 -6.52 -10.91 1.09
N CYS A 254 -7.13 -9.77 0.76
CA CYS A 254 -8.58 -9.65 0.57
C CYS A 254 -9.06 -10.56 -0.57
N ALA A 255 -8.39 -10.53 -1.71
CA ALA A 255 -8.71 -11.36 -2.86
C ALA A 255 -8.65 -12.86 -2.54
N ALA A 256 -7.63 -13.31 -1.80
CA ALA A 256 -7.48 -14.71 -1.40
C ALA A 256 -8.66 -15.18 -0.52
N VAL A 257 -9.06 -14.36 0.47
CA VAL A 257 -10.19 -14.69 1.34
C VAL A 257 -11.51 -14.69 0.57
N VAL A 258 -11.75 -13.71 -0.29
CA VAL A 258 -12.95 -13.65 -1.14
C VAL A 258 -13.05 -14.90 -2.02
N ILE A 259 -11.99 -15.29 -2.70
CA ILE A 259 -11.97 -16.48 -3.56
C ILE A 259 -12.16 -17.75 -2.74
N GLY A 260 -11.48 -17.93 -1.62
CA GLY A 260 -11.66 -19.11 -0.77
C GLY A 260 -13.07 -19.23 -0.21
N ARG A 261 -13.73 -18.11 0.12
CA ARG A 261 -15.15 -18.10 0.53
C ARG A 261 -16.09 -18.48 -0.60
N ILE A 262 -15.90 -17.93 -1.80
CA ILE A 262 -16.71 -18.30 -2.98
C ILE A 262 -16.56 -19.78 -3.30
N GLN A 263 -15.39 -20.35 -3.11
CA GLN A 263 -15.12 -21.77 -3.29
C GLN A 263 -15.58 -22.65 -2.12
N GLY A 264 -16.11 -22.06 -1.04
CA GLY A 264 -16.60 -22.78 0.14
C GLY A 264 -15.52 -23.36 1.05
N THR A 265 -14.26 -22.99 0.84
CA THR A 265 -13.11 -23.50 1.60
C THR A 265 -12.78 -22.69 2.84
N LEU A 266 -13.18 -21.43 2.90
CA LEU A 266 -12.87 -20.51 4.01
C LEU A 266 -14.13 -20.00 4.72
N ASP A 267 -13.96 -19.58 5.97
CA ASP A 267 -14.97 -18.94 6.79
C ASP A 267 -15.05 -17.43 6.53
N GLU A 268 -16.00 -16.73 7.16
CA GLU A 268 -16.23 -15.29 6.99
C GLU A 268 -15.03 -14.44 7.43
N THR A 269 -14.36 -14.86 8.50
CA THR A 269 -13.19 -14.16 9.04
C THR A 269 -12.01 -15.10 9.02
N VAL A 270 -10.93 -14.66 8.36
CA VAL A 270 -9.75 -15.47 8.10
C VAL A 270 -8.47 -14.71 8.46
N THR A 271 -7.58 -15.38 9.16
CA THR A 271 -6.21 -14.90 9.37
C THR A 271 -5.36 -15.27 8.16
N VAL A 272 -4.77 -14.26 7.54
CA VAL A 272 -3.91 -14.39 6.37
C VAL A 272 -2.47 -14.17 6.79
N GLY A 273 -1.69 -15.25 6.86
CA GLY A 273 -0.24 -15.20 7.12
C GLY A 273 0.51 -14.81 5.85
N LEU A 274 1.11 -13.63 5.85
CA LEU A 274 1.99 -13.11 4.79
C LEU A 274 3.45 -13.17 5.27
N ARG A 275 4.41 -12.99 4.36
CA ARG A 275 5.84 -12.95 4.74
C ARG A 275 6.18 -11.82 5.72
N GLY A 276 5.46 -10.70 5.63
CA GLY A 276 5.63 -9.54 6.52
C GLY A 276 4.87 -9.63 7.84
N GLY A 277 3.97 -10.62 8.02
CA GLY A 277 3.14 -10.82 9.21
C GLY A 277 1.67 -11.08 8.88
N ASP A 278 0.82 -11.12 9.89
CA ASP A 278 -0.57 -11.53 9.77
C ASP A 278 -1.51 -10.34 9.55
N LEU A 279 -2.52 -10.56 8.67
CA LEU A 279 -3.72 -9.75 8.53
C LEU A 279 -4.94 -10.58 8.92
N VAL A 280 -5.98 -9.92 9.42
CA VAL A 280 -7.31 -10.52 9.55
C VAL A 280 -8.21 -9.90 8.48
N VAL A 281 -8.81 -10.74 7.66
CA VAL A 281 -9.72 -10.32 6.59
C VAL A 281 -11.08 -10.91 6.85
N SER A 282 -12.12 -10.06 6.82
CA SER A 282 -13.51 -10.46 6.98
C SER A 282 -14.34 -10.04 5.78
N TRP A 283 -15.17 -10.96 5.29
CA TRP A 283 -16.10 -10.68 4.20
C TRP A 283 -17.40 -11.43 4.40
N ALA A 284 -18.51 -10.72 4.64
CA ALA A 284 -19.81 -11.31 4.93
C ALA A 284 -20.52 -11.90 3.69
N GLY A 285 -20.02 -11.61 2.48
CA GLY A 285 -20.59 -12.13 1.24
C GLY A 285 -20.81 -11.06 0.18
N GLU A 286 -21.45 -11.42 -0.93
CA GLU A 286 -21.64 -10.54 -2.09
C GLU A 286 -22.27 -9.20 -1.71
N HIS A 287 -21.84 -8.16 -2.39
CA HIS A 287 -22.25 -6.76 -2.18
C HIS A 287 -21.85 -6.15 -0.83
N GLN A 288 -21.22 -6.92 0.07
CA GLN A 288 -20.67 -6.40 1.31
C GLN A 288 -19.20 -6.01 1.13
N PRO A 289 -18.73 -5.00 1.86
CA PRO A 289 -17.32 -4.63 1.82
C PRO A 289 -16.44 -5.71 2.45
N VAL A 290 -15.21 -5.80 1.98
CA VAL A 290 -14.15 -6.57 2.62
C VAL A 290 -13.48 -5.70 3.65
N LEU A 291 -13.44 -6.15 4.90
CA LEU A 291 -12.72 -5.49 5.99
C LEU A 291 -11.36 -6.14 6.18
N MET A 292 -10.30 -5.33 6.14
CA MET A 292 -8.93 -5.79 6.36
C MET A 292 -8.36 -5.15 7.62
N THR A 293 -8.01 -5.96 8.60
CA THR A 293 -7.47 -5.53 9.90
C THR A 293 -6.03 -5.97 10.06
N GLY A 294 -5.16 -5.06 10.47
CA GLY A 294 -3.76 -5.37 10.70
C GLY A 294 -2.99 -4.28 11.47
N PRO A 295 -1.73 -4.54 11.79
CA PRO A 295 -0.88 -3.61 12.49
C PRO A 295 -0.41 -2.47 11.58
N ALA A 296 0.00 -1.39 12.23
CA ALA A 296 0.84 -0.34 11.67
C ALA A 296 1.93 -0.01 12.69
N THR A 297 3.17 0.05 12.26
CA THR A 297 4.33 0.24 13.14
C THR A 297 4.96 1.58 12.85
N PHE A 298 5.13 2.37 13.91
CA PHE A 298 5.98 3.55 13.90
C PHE A 298 7.43 3.11 14.10
N VAL A 299 8.36 3.67 13.31
CA VAL A 299 9.78 3.30 13.37
C VAL A 299 10.61 4.42 14.00
N PHE A 300 10.60 5.61 13.39
CA PHE A 300 11.30 6.80 13.89
C PHE A 300 10.72 8.09 13.29
N GLU A 301 11.10 9.21 13.88
CA GLU A 301 10.90 10.56 13.36
C GLU A 301 12.21 11.15 12.88
N GLY A 302 12.11 12.05 11.89
CA GLY A 302 13.27 12.75 11.37
C GLY A 302 12.88 14.03 10.68
N LYS A 303 13.93 14.72 10.21
CA LYS A 303 13.82 15.91 9.38
C LYS A 303 14.66 15.73 8.14
N ILE A 304 14.24 16.30 7.06
CA ILE A 304 14.95 16.31 5.77
C ILE A 304 14.95 17.72 5.19
N ASP A 305 16.09 18.16 4.71
CA ASP A 305 16.26 19.41 3.96
C ASP A 305 16.06 19.13 2.46
N LEU A 306 15.18 19.93 1.81
CA LEU A 306 14.79 19.78 0.40
C LEU A 306 15.07 21.02 -0.42
#